data_68e79abf79cf2d55f6e35362b3572725
#
_entry.id   68e79abf79cf2d55f6e35362b3572725
#
_cell.length_a   1.000
_cell.length_b   1.000
_cell.length_c   1.000
_cell.angle_alpha   90.00
_cell.angle_beta   90.00
_cell.angle_gamma   90.00
#
_symmetry.space_group_name_H-M   'P 1'
#
loop_
_entity.id
_entity.type
_entity.pdbx_description
1 polymer ?
#
loop_
_entity_poly.entity_id
_entity_poly.type
_entity_poly.pdbx_seq_one_letter_code
_entity_poly.pdbx_strand_id
1 'polypeptide(L)'
;MTRLLACAVFAAFQLCAHAQAPARIVVPLTPGGSPDTLARVLAQGLQAASGQPVVVENRPGGNQNIGSELVAKSAPDGRTWLLAPDNVFAVNPHLGKAAFDPLADLAPVTLVARIEFVLVVPQSLSVRSAGELVALAKSKPGELNYGSSGIGSPQHLGALLLERIGGVKLNHIPYKGAAPAVADLLGGRIQVWVGAANSLLPHIRDGKLRALATTAGKRSGALPEVPTAAEAGLRGYELDPWLGLFAPAGVAAETINRMGADAARILNAPQAKARLAAQGIDVQTSTPQEFARFVRDDNARWGEIIRSAGIKAE
;
A
#
# COMPACT_ATOMS: atom_id res chain seq x y z
N MET A 1 -53.15 -38.57 8.71
CA MET A 1 -52.37 -37.54 9.44
C MET A 1 -50.86 -37.68 9.27
N THR A 2 -50.28 -38.85 9.03
CA THR A 2 -48.83 -39.12 8.92
C THR A 2 -48.19 -38.54 7.62
N ARG A 3 -48.92 -38.35 6.54
CA ARG A 3 -48.34 -37.81 5.27
C ARG A 3 -48.22 -36.27 5.24
N LEU A 4 -49.01 -35.56 6.00
CA LEU A 4 -48.92 -34.09 6.12
C LEU A 4 -47.76 -33.62 7.03
N LEU A 5 -47.34 -34.44 8.03
CA LEU A 5 -46.17 -34.13 8.83
C LEU A 5 -44.86 -34.27 8.06
N ALA A 6 -44.73 -35.23 7.14
CA ALA A 6 -43.54 -35.46 6.34
C ALA A 6 -43.26 -34.31 5.36
N CYS A 7 -44.30 -33.69 4.78
CA CYS A 7 -44.13 -32.53 3.88
C CYS A 7 -43.70 -31.25 4.64
N ALA A 8 -44.17 -31.06 5.89
CA ALA A 8 -43.78 -29.90 6.68
C ALA A 8 -42.31 -29.94 7.15
N VAL A 9 -41.77 -31.14 7.43
CA VAL A 9 -40.35 -31.33 7.79
C VAL A 9 -39.44 -31.12 6.59
N PHE A 10 -39.87 -31.48 5.37
CA PHE A 10 -39.07 -31.25 4.16
C PHE A 10 -39.07 -29.79 3.73
N ALA A 11 -40.13 -29.01 3.98
CA ALA A 11 -40.17 -27.57 3.73
C ALA A 11 -39.32 -26.76 4.72
N ALA A 12 -39.19 -27.23 5.97
CA ALA A 12 -38.34 -26.57 6.97
C ALA A 12 -36.83 -26.72 6.70
N PHE A 13 -36.42 -27.76 5.95
CA PHE A 13 -35.01 -27.99 5.58
C PHE A 13 -34.55 -27.16 4.38
N GLN A 14 -35.45 -26.53 3.63
CA GLN A 14 -35.12 -25.67 2.50
C GLN A 14 -34.88 -24.19 2.93
N LEU A 15 -35.15 -23.83 4.17
CA LEU A 15 -34.88 -22.51 4.75
C LEU A 15 -33.50 -22.44 5.45
N CYS A 16 -32.60 -23.39 5.20
CA CYS A 16 -31.19 -23.12 5.44
C CYS A 16 -30.76 -22.00 4.47
N ALA A 17 -31.02 -20.75 4.90
CA ALA A 17 -30.43 -19.60 4.27
C ALA A 17 -28.96 -19.94 4.00
N HIS A 18 -28.57 -19.97 2.73
CA HIS A 18 -27.16 -19.98 2.37
C HIS A 18 -26.57 -18.73 3.03
N ALA A 19 -26.00 -18.88 4.21
CA ALA A 19 -25.22 -17.83 4.84
C ALA A 19 -24.08 -17.56 3.86
N GLN A 20 -24.33 -16.63 2.97
CA GLN A 20 -23.32 -16.23 1.99
C GLN A 20 -22.08 -15.82 2.76
N ALA A 21 -20.92 -16.39 2.44
CA ALA A 21 -19.67 -16.03 3.05
C ALA A 21 -19.50 -14.50 3.05
N PRO A 22 -19.02 -13.89 4.14
CA PRO A 22 -18.85 -12.45 4.22
C PRO A 22 -17.96 -11.95 3.08
N ALA A 23 -18.25 -10.75 2.58
CA ALA A 23 -17.34 -10.10 1.66
C ALA A 23 -16.01 -9.82 2.37
N ARG A 24 -14.90 -9.86 1.65
CA ARG A 24 -13.58 -9.62 2.21
C ARG A 24 -12.74 -8.68 1.36
N ILE A 25 -11.93 -7.88 2.04
CA ILE A 25 -10.89 -7.06 1.45
C ILE A 25 -9.55 -7.64 1.88
N VAL A 26 -8.83 -8.24 0.95
CA VAL A 26 -7.48 -8.77 1.18
C VAL A 26 -6.47 -7.64 1.09
N VAL A 27 -5.59 -7.55 2.08
CA VAL A 27 -4.47 -6.60 2.13
C VAL A 27 -3.18 -7.43 2.13
N PRO A 28 -2.32 -7.33 1.11
CA PRO A 28 -1.14 -8.18 0.97
C PRO A 28 0.06 -7.73 1.82
N LEU A 29 -0.23 -7.08 2.96
CA LEU A 29 0.75 -6.52 3.89
C LEU A 29 0.36 -6.80 5.34
N THR A 30 1.31 -6.66 6.26
CA THR A 30 1.05 -6.74 7.71
C THR A 30 0.10 -5.63 8.16
N PRO A 31 -0.70 -5.87 9.22
CA PRO A 31 -1.58 -4.85 9.79
C PRO A 31 -0.83 -3.58 10.22
N GLY A 32 -1.54 -2.45 10.28
CA GLY A 32 -1.08 -1.17 10.85
C GLY A 32 -0.48 -0.18 9.85
N GLY A 33 -0.29 -0.56 8.57
CA GLY A 33 0.11 0.36 7.50
C GLY A 33 -1.08 1.08 6.84
N SER A 34 -0.78 2.01 5.91
CA SER A 34 -1.81 2.75 5.16
C SER A 34 -2.81 1.83 4.43
N PRO A 35 -2.40 0.71 3.80
CA PRO A 35 -3.34 -0.21 3.17
C PRO A 35 -4.34 -0.82 4.15
N ASP A 36 -3.88 -1.24 5.33
CA ASP A 36 -4.73 -1.80 6.38
C ASP A 36 -5.72 -0.75 6.93
N THR A 37 -5.24 0.47 7.18
CA THR A 37 -6.07 1.59 7.63
C THR A 37 -7.20 1.88 6.64
N LEU A 38 -6.88 2.00 5.35
CA LEU A 38 -7.85 2.25 4.29
C LEU A 38 -8.84 1.11 4.11
N ALA A 39 -8.37 -0.15 4.13
CA ALA A 39 -9.22 -1.33 4.04
C ALA A 39 -10.25 -1.38 5.17
N ARG A 40 -9.85 -1.03 6.40
CA ARG A 40 -10.77 -0.98 7.56
C ARG A 40 -11.80 0.13 7.46
N VAL A 41 -11.39 1.32 7.00
CA VAL A 41 -12.34 2.44 6.77
C VAL A 41 -13.35 2.04 5.69
N LEU A 42 -12.88 1.44 4.59
CA LEU A 42 -13.75 0.98 3.51
C LEU A 42 -14.69 -0.14 3.97
N ALA A 43 -14.17 -1.15 4.69
CA ALA A 43 -14.96 -2.27 5.21
C ALA A 43 -16.08 -1.79 6.15
N GLN A 44 -15.76 -0.88 7.08
CA GLN A 44 -16.75 -0.26 7.98
C GLN A 44 -17.85 0.48 7.20
N GLY A 45 -17.47 1.28 6.21
CA GLY A 45 -18.42 2.02 5.39
C GLY A 45 -19.31 1.12 4.53
N LEU A 46 -18.74 0.06 3.94
CA LEU A 46 -19.49 -0.94 3.18
C LEU A 46 -20.47 -1.73 4.08
N GLN A 47 -20.01 -2.15 5.26
CA GLN A 47 -20.87 -2.83 6.23
C GLN A 47 -22.02 -1.93 6.70
N ALA A 48 -21.76 -0.66 7.00
CA ALA A 48 -22.78 0.30 7.39
C ALA A 48 -23.83 0.54 6.28
N ALA A 49 -23.40 0.52 5.02
CA ALA A 49 -24.28 0.75 3.87
C ALA A 49 -25.10 -0.49 3.48
N SER A 50 -24.55 -1.69 3.61
CA SER A 50 -25.18 -2.94 3.15
C SER A 50 -25.84 -3.76 4.25
N GLY A 51 -25.49 -3.53 5.53
CA GLY A 51 -25.85 -4.38 6.65
C GLY A 51 -25.12 -5.75 6.65
N GLN A 52 -24.27 -6.01 5.66
CA GLN A 52 -23.54 -7.27 5.51
C GLN A 52 -22.10 -7.12 6.06
N PRO A 53 -21.57 -8.14 6.77
CA PRO A 53 -20.21 -8.07 7.29
C PRO A 53 -19.19 -8.04 6.14
N VAL A 54 -18.19 -7.15 6.29
CA VAL A 54 -17.02 -7.06 5.39
C VAL A 54 -15.76 -7.25 6.22
N VAL A 55 -14.97 -8.28 5.91
CA VAL A 55 -13.79 -8.66 6.68
C VAL A 55 -12.52 -8.14 5.99
N VAL A 56 -11.60 -7.57 6.75
CA VAL A 56 -10.26 -7.24 6.27
C VAL A 56 -9.32 -8.40 6.61
N GLU A 57 -8.68 -8.97 5.59
CA GLU A 57 -7.79 -10.11 5.68
C GLU A 57 -6.36 -9.72 5.28
N ASN A 58 -5.43 -9.67 6.23
CA ASN A 58 -4.03 -9.38 5.94
C ASN A 58 -3.29 -10.67 5.53
N ARG A 59 -2.69 -10.69 4.32
CA ARG A 59 -1.95 -11.82 3.73
C ARG A 59 -0.58 -11.37 3.21
N PRO A 60 0.37 -11.09 4.10
CA PRO A 60 1.70 -10.63 3.71
C PRO A 60 2.56 -11.77 3.13
N GLY A 61 3.60 -11.38 2.38
CA GLY A 61 4.64 -12.29 1.91
C GLY A 61 4.81 -12.28 0.39
N GLY A 62 5.94 -12.83 -0.08
CA GLY A 62 6.28 -12.91 -1.51
C GLY A 62 6.27 -11.55 -2.21
N ASN A 63 6.78 -10.52 -1.58
CA ASN A 63 6.68 -9.14 -2.05
C ASN A 63 5.23 -8.73 -2.44
N GLN A 64 4.25 -9.00 -1.56
CA GLN A 64 2.82 -8.82 -1.72
C GLN A 64 2.13 -9.77 -2.74
N ASN A 65 2.88 -10.62 -3.43
CA ASN A 65 2.33 -11.52 -4.44
C ASN A 65 1.41 -12.59 -3.82
N ILE A 66 1.69 -13.10 -2.59
CA ILE A 66 0.88 -14.17 -1.96
C ILE A 66 -0.58 -13.73 -1.78
N GLY A 67 -0.81 -12.56 -1.18
CA GLY A 67 -2.16 -12.03 -0.99
C GLY A 67 -2.84 -11.62 -2.29
N SER A 68 -2.07 -11.10 -3.24
CA SER A 68 -2.58 -10.69 -4.56
C SER A 68 -2.99 -11.89 -5.42
N GLU A 69 -2.18 -12.94 -5.44
CA GLU A 69 -2.48 -14.22 -6.13
C GLU A 69 -3.72 -14.91 -5.55
N LEU A 70 -3.90 -14.88 -4.23
CA LEU A 70 -5.10 -15.40 -3.58
C LEU A 70 -6.35 -14.73 -4.14
N VAL A 71 -6.33 -13.40 -4.35
CA VAL A 71 -7.46 -12.68 -4.94
C VAL A 71 -7.59 -12.98 -6.43
N ALA A 72 -6.50 -12.97 -7.19
CA ALA A 72 -6.48 -13.28 -8.61
C ALA A 72 -7.13 -14.64 -8.91
N LYS A 73 -6.94 -15.63 -8.04
CA LYS A 73 -7.51 -16.98 -8.13
C LYS A 73 -8.86 -17.16 -7.43
N SER A 74 -9.43 -16.09 -6.85
CA SER A 74 -10.75 -16.15 -6.21
C SER A 74 -11.88 -16.17 -7.24
N ALA A 75 -13.06 -16.67 -6.84
CA ALA A 75 -14.25 -16.63 -7.67
C ALA A 75 -14.61 -15.17 -8.04
N PRO A 76 -15.01 -14.89 -9.28
CA PRO A 76 -15.37 -13.54 -9.73
C PRO A 76 -16.81 -13.16 -9.34
N ASP A 77 -17.20 -13.43 -8.09
CA ASP A 77 -18.55 -13.25 -7.55
C ASP A 77 -18.79 -11.88 -6.89
N GLY A 78 -17.76 -11.01 -6.89
CA GLY A 78 -17.82 -9.69 -6.28
C GLY A 78 -17.73 -9.69 -4.74
N ARG A 79 -17.25 -10.78 -4.14
CA ARG A 79 -17.11 -10.91 -2.68
C ARG A 79 -15.68 -10.81 -2.18
N THR A 80 -14.70 -11.01 -3.04
CA THR A 80 -13.27 -10.91 -2.71
C THR A 80 -12.67 -9.74 -3.46
N TRP A 81 -12.06 -8.83 -2.73
CA TRP A 81 -11.43 -7.61 -3.24
C TRP A 81 -9.99 -7.56 -2.77
N LEU A 82 -9.12 -6.92 -3.54
CA LEU A 82 -7.73 -6.67 -3.18
C LEU A 82 -7.52 -5.17 -2.99
N LEU A 83 -7.00 -4.76 -1.84
CA LEU A 83 -6.47 -3.42 -1.65
C LEU A 83 -4.95 -3.52 -1.58
N ALA A 84 -4.29 -3.15 -2.67
CA ALA A 84 -2.86 -3.37 -2.87
C ALA A 84 -2.09 -2.10 -3.21
N PRO A 85 -0.79 -2.06 -2.88
CA PRO A 85 0.11 -1.00 -3.30
C PRO A 85 0.54 -1.17 -4.76
N ASP A 86 1.04 -0.08 -5.31
CA ASP A 86 1.51 0.11 -6.69
C ASP A 86 2.53 -0.94 -7.16
N ASN A 87 3.46 -1.34 -6.30
CA ASN A 87 4.54 -2.25 -6.68
C ASN A 87 4.05 -3.61 -7.19
N VAL A 88 2.89 -4.09 -6.76
CA VAL A 88 2.28 -5.34 -7.26
C VAL A 88 2.06 -5.28 -8.77
N PHE A 89 1.68 -4.12 -9.29
CA PHE A 89 1.31 -3.89 -10.68
C PHE A 89 2.43 -3.22 -11.49
N ALA A 90 3.14 -2.29 -10.88
CA ALA A 90 4.08 -1.43 -11.55
C ALA A 90 5.53 -1.94 -11.51
N VAL A 91 5.90 -2.72 -10.51
CA VAL A 91 7.30 -3.09 -10.22
C VAL A 91 7.53 -4.60 -10.29
N ASN A 92 6.73 -5.38 -9.55
CA ASN A 92 6.93 -6.84 -9.44
C ASN A 92 6.96 -7.56 -10.79
N PRO A 93 6.12 -7.20 -11.80
CA PRO A 93 6.17 -7.85 -13.12
C PRO A 93 7.52 -7.71 -13.85
N HIS A 94 8.31 -6.70 -13.49
CA HIS A 94 9.63 -6.44 -14.09
C HIS A 94 10.80 -7.04 -13.31
N LEU A 95 10.56 -7.51 -12.08
CA LEU A 95 11.60 -8.10 -11.23
C LEU A 95 11.70 -9.61 -11.35
N GLY A 96 10.62 -10.29 -11.74
CA GLY A 96 10.62 -11.75 -11.85
C GLY A 96 9.24 -12.31 -12.21
N LYS A 97 9.17 -13.63 -12.43
CA LYS A 97 7.90 -14.29 -12.74
C LYS A 97 7.12 -14.52 -11.45
N ALA A 98 5.93 -13.94 -11.37
CA ALA A 98 4.90 -14.34 -10.40
C ALA A 98 4.10 -15.55 -10.92
N ALA A 99 3.40 -16.25 -10.03
CA ALA A 99 2.49 -17.35 -10.40
C ALA A 99 1.16 -16.86 -10.98
N PHE A 100 1.00 -15.55 -11.16
CA PHE A 100 -0.16 -14.87 -11.76
C PHE A 100 0.32 -13.61 -12.50
N ASP A 101 -0.50 -13.12 -13.42
CA ASP A 101 -0.28 -11.84 -14.11
C ASP A 101 -1.18 -10.77 -13.47
N PRO A 102 -0.63 -9.81 -12.68
CA PRO A 102 -1.45 -8.81 -12.01
C PRO A 102 -2.23 -7.92 -12.97
N LEU A 103 -1.77 -7.73 -14.21
CA LEU A 103 -2.46 -6.90 -15.19
C LEU A 103 -3.56 -7.66 -15.95
N ALA A 104 -3.48 -9.00 -16.05
CA ALA A 104 -4.46 -9.85 -16.71
C ALA A 104 -5.46 -10.45 -15.72
N ASP A 105 -5.00 -10.89 -14.55
CA ASP A 105 -5.78 -11.68 -13.59
C ASP A 105 -6.53 -10.82 -12.56
N LEU A 106 -6.25 -9.50 -12.51
CA LEU A 106 -6.90 -8.55 -11.61
C LEU A 106 -7.52 -7.38 -12.38
N ALA A 107 -8.79 -7.11 -12.11
CA ALA A 107 -9.53 -6.01 -12.70
C ALA A 107 -9.44 -4.75 -11.82
N PRO A 108 -8.93 -3.61 -12.31
CA PRO A 108 -8.92 -2.33 -11.58
C PRO A 108 -10.33 -1.84 -11.26
N VAL A 109 -10.57 -1.45 -10.00
CA VAL A 109 -11.85 -0.90 -9.53
C VAL A 109 -11.74 0.61 -9.36
N THR A 110 -10.79 1.09 -8.57
CA THR A 110 -10.55 2.52 -8.37
C THR A 110 -9.18 2.76 -7.74
N LEU A 111 -8.50 3.84 -8.10
CA LEU A 111 -7.49 4.43 -7.25
C LEU A 111 -8.14 4.73 -5.89
N VAL A 112 -7.44 4.50 -4.80
CA VAL A 112 -7.98 4.70 -3.44
C VAL A 112 -7.32 5.88 -2.75
N ALA A 113 -6.00 5.95 -2.82
CA ALA A 113 -5.23 7.02 -2.21
C ALA A 113 -3.82 7.11 -2.80
N ARG A 114 -3.22 8.29 -2.65
CA ARG A 114 -1.77 8.47 -2.68
C ARG A 114 -1.25 8.51 -1.26
N ILE A 115 -0.08 7.92 -1.06
CA ILE A 115 0.51 7.78 0.26
C ILE A 115 1.71 8.70 0.37
N GLU A 116 1.62 9.64 1.28
CA GLU A 116 2.74 10.49 1.60
C GLU A 116 3.85 9.69 2.26
N PHE A 117 5.04 9.72 1.64
CA PHE A 117 6.22 9.10 2.20
C PHE A 117 7.15 10.17 2.79
N VAL A 118 7.91 9.76 3.80
CA VAL A 118 8.86 10.60 4.49
C VAL A 118 10.18 9.85 4.69
N LEU A 119 11.29 10.54 4.42
CA LEU A 119 12.64 10.08 4.72
C LEU A 119 12.92 10.38 6.20
N VAL A 120 13.17 9.34 6.97
CA VAL A 120 13.43 9.45 8.42
C VAL A 120 14.70 8.70 8.83
N VAL A 121 15.25 9.15 9.94
CA VAL A 121 16.37 8.51 10.66
C VAL A 121 16.01 8.38 12.15
N PRO A 122 16.62 7.44 12.90
CA PRO A 122 16.46 7.38 14.35
C PRO A 122 17.08 8.61 15.00
N GLN A 123 16.52 9.08 16.11
CA GLN A 123 17.02 10.25 16.84
C GLN A 123 18.45 10.06 17.34
N SER A 124 18.89 8.81 17.55
CA SER A 124 20.26 8.47 17.94
C SER A 124 21.31 8.73 16.85
N LEU A 125 20.89 8.83 15.58
CA LEU A 125 21.80 9.19 14.50
C LEU A 125 22.02 10.71 14.51
N SER A 126 23.29 11.13 14.57
CA SER A 126 23.68 12.55 14.61
C SER A 126 23.54 13.24 13.24
N VAL A 127 22.34 13.18 12.64
CA VAL A 127 21.99 13.73 11.33
C VAL A 127 20.72 14.57 11.48
N ARG A 128 20.71 15.79 10.97
CA ARG A 128 19.61 16.77 11.12
C ARG A 128 18.96 17.19 9.80
N SER A 129 19.59 16.87 8.67
CA SER A 129 19.11 17.21 7.32
C SER A 129 19.38 16.08 6.33
N ALA A 130 18.68 16.09 5.19
CA ALA A 130 18.94 15.16 4.10
C ALA A 130 20.36 15.32 3.54
N GLY A 131 20.87 16.54 3.49
CA GLY A 131 22.26 16.82 3.09
C GLY A 131 23.29 16.20 4.03
N GLU A 132 23.07 16.27 5.35
CA GLU A 132 23.94 15.61 6.35
C GLU A 132 23.87 14.09 6.24
N LEU A 133 22.69 13.51 5.95
CA LEU A 133 22.55 12.08 5.71
C LEU A 133 23.38 11.64 4.49
N VAL A 134 23.27 12.38 3.40
CA VAL A 134 24.06 12.12 2.17
C VAL A 134 25.56 12.24 2.47
N ALA A 135 26.00 13.26 3.21
CA ALA A 135 27.40 13.43 3.59
C ALA A 135 27.90 12.26 4.45
N LEU A 136 27.11 11.80 5.44
CA LEU A 136 27.44 10.65 6.26
C LEU A 136 27.52 9.36 5.42
N ALA A 137 26.56 9.13 4.55
CA ALA A 137 26.56 7.94 3.69
C ALA A 137 27.74 7.93 2.69
N LYS A 138 28.19 9.10 2.21
CA LYS A 138 29.41 9.24 1.40
C LYS A 138 30.68 8.89 2.18
N SER A 139 30.73 9.27 3.45
CA SER A 139 31.91 8.97 4.31
C SER A 139 31.97 7.50 4.74
N LYS A 140 30.84 6.77 4.66
CA LYS A 140 30.68 5.38 5.09
C LYS A 140 29.88 4.58 4.07
N PRO A 141 30.45 4.31 2.87
CA PRO A 141 29.74 3.63 1.79
C PRO A 141 29.31 2.22 2.19
N GLY A 142 28.01 1.91 2.14
CA GLY A 142 27.46 0.60 2.46
C GLY A 142 27.36 0.26 3.95
N GLU A 143 27.77 1.16 4.86
CA GLU A 143 27.65 0.90 6.31
C GLU A 143 26.29 1.28 6.90
N LEU A 144 25.57 2.23 6.29
CA LEU A 144 24.24 2.60 6.75
C LEU A 144 23.19 1.63 6.22
N ASN A 145 22.47 0.99 7.14
CA ASN A 145 21.38 0.07 6.79
C ASN A 145 20.10 0.87 6.51
N TYR A 146 19.42 0.52 5.43
CA TYR A 146 18.03 0.94 5.20
C TYR A 146 17.08 -0.24 5.16
N GLY A 147 15.86 -0.03 5.62
CA GLY A 147 14.81 -1.04 5.58
C GLY A 147 13.86 -0.87 4.40
N SER A 148 13.21 -1.97 4.00
CA SER A 148 12.09 -1.95 3.06
C SER A 148 11.04 -3.01 3.40
N SER A 149 9.87 -2.93 2.76
CA SER A 149 8.84 -3.99 2.84
C SER A 149 9.09 -5.12 1.82
N GLY A 150 10.32 -5.27 1.34
CA GLY A 150 10.74 -6.22 0.33
C GLY A 150 11.32 -5.54 -0.91
N ILE A 151 11.98 -6.33 -1.75
CA ILE A 151 12.62 -5.86 -3.00
C ILE A 151 11.53 -5.31 -3.93
N GLY A 152 11.78 -4.13 -4.53
CA GLY A 152 10.80 -3.46 -5.40
C GLY A 152 9.65 -2.77 -4.67
N SER A 153 9.57 -2.84 -3.32
CA SER A 153 8.60 -2.04 -2.59
C SER A 153 8.85 -0.54 -2.73
N PRO A 154 7.85 0.33 -2.53
CA PRO A 154 8.07 1.78 -2.58
C PRO A 154 9.19 2.27 -1.66
N GLN A 155 9.39 1.63 -0.51
CA GLN A 155 10.48 1.93 0.42
C GLN A 155 11.85 1.60 -0.17
N HIS A 156 11.97 0.44 -0.83
CA HIS A 156 13.18 0.04 -1.54
C HIS A 156 13.51 1.00 -2.68
N LEU A 157 12.51 1.33 -3.51
CA LEU A 157 12.67 2.26 -4.61
C LEU A 157 13.05 3.67 -4.13
N GLY A 158 12.47 4.12 -3.02
CA GLY A 158 12.83 5.37 -2.38
C GLY A 158 14.29 5.39 -1.92
N ALA A 159 14.79 4.32 -1.33
CA ALA A 159 16.19 4.23 -0.94
C ALA A 159 17.13 4.18 -2.15
N LEU A 160 16.79 3.41 -3.18
CA LEU A 160 17.57 3.38 -4.43
C LEU A 160 17.61 4.76 -5.12
N LEU A 161 16.51 5.48 -5.09
CA LEU A 161 16.46 6.85 -5.61
C LEU A 161 17.35 7.79 -4.79
N LEU A 162 17.39 7.63 -3.45
CA LEU A 162 18.32 8.35 -2.57
C LEU A 162 19.77 8.03 -2.90
N GLU A 163 20.10 6.75 -3.10
CA GLU A 163 21.45 6.33 -3.51
C GLU A 163 21.87 6.98 -4.82
N ARG A 164 20.99 6.94 -5.83
CA ARG A 164 21.25 7.50 -7.16
C ARG A 164 21.44 9.01 -7.11
N ILE A 165 20.52 9.75 -6.49
CA ILE A 165 20.56 11.23 -6.45
C ILE A 165 21.66 11.71 -5.52
N GLY A 166 21.85 11.04 -4.37
CA GLY A 166 22.88 11.39 -3.40
C GLY A 166 24.28 10.97 -3.83
N GLY A 167 24.41 10.05 -4.81
CA GLY A 167 25.69 9.43 -5.16
C GLY A 167 26.28 8.65 -3.97
N VAL A 168 25.46 7.90 -3.27
CA VAL A 168 25.80 7.15 -2.05
C VAL A 168 25.50 5.66 -2.21
N LYS A 169 26.01 4.84 -1.29
CA LYS A 169 25.68 3.42 -1.19
C LYS A 169 25.19 3.10 0.22
N LEU A 170 24.04 2.42 0.30
CA LEU A 170 23.43 1.95 1.53
C LEU A 170 23.34 0.42 1.53
N ASN A 171 23.13 -0.19 2.69
CA ASN A 171 22.94 -1.64 2.81
C ASN A 171 21.45 -1.96 3.01
N HIS A 172 20.87 -2.80 2.15
CA HIS A 172 19.45 -3.13 2.15
C HIS A 172 19.11 -4.24 3.15
N ILE A 173 18.08 -3.99 4.00
CA ILE A 173 17.50 -4.98 4.92
C ILE A 173 16.01 -5.13 4.61
N PRO A 174 15.59 -6.22 3.93
CA PRO A 174 14.19 -6.44 3.59
C PRO A 174 13.37 -6.97 4.78
N TYR A 175 12.14 -6.47 4.93
CA TYR A 175 11.16 -6.89 5.94
C TYR A 175 9.83 -7.31 5.27
N LYS A 176 8.97 -8.04 6.00
CA LYS A 176 7.64 -8.44 5.53
C LYS A 176 6.56 -7.34 5.64
N GLY A 177 6.96 -6.10 5.91
CA GLY A 177 6.08 -4.95 6.06
C GLY A 177 6.69 -3.84 6.91
N ALA A 178 5.97 -2.72 7.08
CA ALA A 178 6.49 -1.54 7.78
C ALA A 178 6.70 -1.78 9.28
N ALA A 179 5.80 -2.48 9.97
CA ALA A 179 5.83 -2.61 11.43
C ALA A 179 7.15 -3.20 11.97
N PRO A 180 7.66 -4.35 11.49
CA PRO A 180 8.94 -4.88 11.95
C PRO A 180 10.14 -3.97 11.57
N ALA A 181 10.10 -3.30 10.42
CA ALA A 181 11.14 -2.37 10.02
C ALA A 181 11.19 -1.12 10.93
N VAL A 182 10.02 -0.56 11.28
CA VAL A 182 9.92 0.58 12.20
C VAL A 182 10.43 0.22 13.60
N ALA A 183 10.18 -1.01 14.08
CA ALA A 183 10.73 -1.47 15.36
C ALA A 183 12.27 -1.50 15.33
N ASP A 184 12.87 -1.99 14.25
CA ASP A 184 14.32 -2.04 14.07
C ASP A 184 14.93 -0.63 13.82
N LEU A 185 14.19 0.27 13.19
CA LEU A 185 14.57 1.67 13.05
C LEU A 185 14.63 2.37 14.43
N LEU A 186 13.61 2.17 15.26
CA LEU A 186 13.57 2.70 16.62
C LEU A 186 14.69 2.11 17.51
N GLY A 187 15.03 0.84 17.28
CA GLY A 187 16.14 0.14 17.93
C GLY A 187 17.53 0.47 17.36
N GLY A 188 17.61 1.28 16.30
CA GLY A 188 18.88 1.68 15.66
C GLY A 188 19.56 0.58 14.85
N ARG A 189 18.90 -0.56 14.58
CA ARG A 189 19.43 -1.64 13.70
C ARG A 189 19.45 -1.23 12.23
N ILE A 190 18.49 -0.41 11.81
CA ILE A 190 18.52 0.31 10.55
C ILE A 190 18.59 1.82 10.82
N GLN A 191 19.30 2.55 9.96
CA GLN A 191 19.56 3.99 10.12
C GLN A 191 18.71 4.85 9.20
N VAL A 192 18.23 4.28 8.11
CA VAL A 192 17.46 5.01 7.08
C VAL A 192 16.16 4.28 6.78
N TRP A 193 15.07 5.03 6.75
CA TRP A 193 13.79 4.53 6.29
C TRP A 193 13.08 5.57 5.45
N VAL A 194 12.58 5.15 4.29
CA VAL A 194 11.68 5.95 3.45
C VAL A 194 10.33 5.27 3.50
N GLY A 195 9.37 5.83 4.19
CA GLY A 195 8.11 5.11 4.40
C GLY A 195 6.90 5.99 4.61
N ALA A 196 5.75 5.35 4.64
CA ALA A 196 4.47 6.02 4.79
C ALA A 196 4.38 6.81 6.09
N ALA A 197 3.98 8.08 5.99
CA ALA A 197 3.92 9.02 7.10
C ALA A 197 3.07 8.50 8.25
N ASN A 198 1.92 7.85 7.96
CA ASN A 198 0.99 7.37 8.99
C ASN A 198 1.64 6.43 10.02
N SER A 199 2.56 5.56 9.59
CA SER A 199 3.26 4.65 10.49
C SER A 199 4.38 5.31 11.28
N LEU A 200 4.82 6.49 10.88
CA LEU A 200 5.97 7.20 11.43
C LEU A 200 5.58 8.43 12.27
N LEU A 201 4.45 9.06 11.97
CA LEU A 201 3.97 10.28 12.65
C LEU A 201 3.99 10.19 14.19
N PRO A 202 3.52 9.11 14.84
CA PRO A 202 3.58 9.01 16.29
C PRO A 202 5.03 9.10 16.80
N HIS A 203 5.94 8.39 16.15
CA HIS A 203 7.35 8.34 16.55
C HIS A 203 8.12 9.62 16.24
N ILE A 204 7.73 10.34 15.18
CA ILE A 204 8.28 11.68 14.87
C ILE A 204 7.80 12.67 15.93
N ARG A 205 6.52 12.69 16.27
CA ARG A 205 5.93 13.56 17.29
C ARG A 205 6.51 13.28 18.70
N ASP A 206 6.77 12.02 19.00
CA ASP A 206 7.43 11.59 20.24
C ASP A 206 8.95 11.90 20.27
N GLY A 207 9.51 12.44 19.20
CA GLY A 207 10.94 12.74 19.08
C GLY A 207 11.86 11.51 19.02
N LYS A 208 11.31 10.32 18.72
CA LYS A 208 12.09 9.08 18.57
C LYS A 208 12.69 8.94 17.18
N LEU A 209 12.01 9.50 16.18
CA LEU A 209 12.47 9.59 14.79
C LEU A 209 12.59 11.05 14.37
N ARG A 210 13.52 11.32 13.47
CA ARG A 210 13.67 12.62 12.82
C ARG A 210 13.30 12.52 11.36
N ALA A 211 12.30 13.31 10.94
CA ALA A 211 11.93 13.49 9.55
C ALA A 211 12.91 14.46 8.88
N LEU A 212 13.50 14.05 7.77
CA LEU A 212 14.49 14.85 7.02
C LEU A 212 13.89 15.49 5.78
N ALA A 213 12.96 14.81 5.12
CA ALA A 213 12.26 15.32 3.94
C ALA A 213 10.99 14.50 3.66
N THR A 214 9.97 15.14 3.07
CA THR A 214 8.84 14.45 2.44
C THR A 214 9.14 14.17 0.98
N THR A 215 8.58 13.09 0.42
CA THR A 215 8.89 12.66 -0.96
C THR A 215 7.93 13.25 -2.01
N ALA A 216 6.86 13.90 -1.56
CA ALA A 216 5.91 14.55 -2.45
C ALA A 216 6.44 15.88 -2.98
N GLY A 217 5.95 16.32 -4.15
CA GLY A 217 6.34 17.61 -4.75
C GLY A 217 5.81 18.84 -4.00
N LYS A 218 5.01 18.66 -2.95
CA LYS A 218 4.50 19.72 -2.06
C LYS A 218 4.69 19.32 -0.60
N ARG A 219 4.74 20.31 0.30
CA ARG A 219 4.85 20.05 1.74
C ARG A 219 3.65 19.27 2.27
N SER A 220 3.94 18.46 3.27
CA SER A 220 2.95 17.65 3.98
C SER A 220 1.99 18.48 4.80
N GLY A 221 0.70 18.17 4.72
CA GLY A 221 -0.27 18.70 5.69
C GLY A 221 -0.15 18.08 7.09
N ALA A 222 0.43 16.88 7.18
CA ALA A 222 0.65 16.19 8.45
C ALA A 222 1.99 16.54 9.12
N LEU A 223 2.97 17.05 8.33
CA LEU A 223 4.32 17.44 8.72
C LEU A 223 4.71 18.77 8.05
N PRO A 224 4.02 19.88 8.31
CA PRO A 224 4.22 21.13 7.59
C PRO A 224 5.62 21.75 7.80
N GLU A 225 6.29 21.43 8.89
CA GLU A 225 7.64 21.85 9.22
C GLU A 225 8.73 21.09 8.46
N VAL A 226 8.41 19.88 7.94
CA VAL A 226 9.37 19.05 7.22
C VAL A 226 9.45 19.52 5.77
N PRO A 227 10.66 19.81 5.25
CA PRO A 227 10.83 20.25 3.87
C PRO A 227 10.47 19.13 2.88
N THR A 228 10.10 19.51 1.66
CA THR A 228 10.09 18.55 0.56
C THR A 228 11.53 18.10 0.24
N ALA A 229 11.68 16.97 -0.40
CA ALA A 229 13.00 16.49 -0.83
C ALA A 229 13.72 17.50 -1.72
N ALA A 230 13.00 18.17 -2.61
CA ALA A 230 13.56 19.23 -3.46
C ALA A 230 14.07 20.43 -2.66
N GLU A 231 13.30 20.88 -1.65
CA GLU A 231 13.71 21.95 -0.72
C GLU A 231 14.92 21.52 0.14
N ALA A 232 15.01 20.21 0.49
CA ALA A 232 16.12 19.63 1.23
C ALA A 232 17.37 19.34 0.36
N GLY A 233 17.38 19.78 -0.91
CA GLY A 233 18.51 19.63 -1.83
C GLY A 233 18.53 18.33 -2.64
N LEU A 234 17.55 17.46 -2.47
CA LEU A 234 17.40 16.21 -3.22
C LEU A 234 16.48 16.41 -4.44
N ARG A 235 16.91 17.21 -5.41
CA ARG A 235 16.14 17.48 -6.64
C ARG A 235 15.91 16.20 -7.44
N GLY A 236 14.66 15.97 -7.86
CA GLY A 236 14.24 14.77 -8.58
C GLY A 236 13.97 13.57 -7.67
N TYR A 237 14.10 13.73 -6.35
CA TYR A 237 13.68 12.71 -5.37
C TYR A 237 12.17 12.82 -5.16
N GLU A 238 11.42 12.23 -6.08
CA GLU A 238 9.96 12.20 -6.02
C GLU A 238 9.48 10.77 -6.04
N LEU A 239 8.76 10.41 -4.99
CA LEU A 239 8.13 9.12 -4.85
C LEU A 239 6.66 9.36 -4.45
N ASP A 240 5.75 8.88 -5.28
CA ASP A 240 4.31 9.09 -5.12
C ASP A 240 3.56 7.75 -5.12
N PRO A 241 3.77 6.92 -4.08
CA PRO A 241 3.16 5.61 -3.97
C PRO A 241 1.64 5.73 -3.91
N TRP A 242 0.98 4.80 -4.56
CA TRP A 242 -0.47 4.75 -4.58
C TRP A 242 -1.02 3.41 -4.07
N LEU A 243 -2.28 3.43 -3.66
CA LEU A 243 -3.06 2.26 -3.30
C LEU A 243 -4.28 2.17 -4.21
N GLY A 244 -4.56 0.99 -4.67
CA GLY A 244 -5.70 0.70 -5.51
C GLY A 244 -6.57 -0.43 -4.98
N LEU A 245 -7.85 -0.36 -5.33
CA LEU A 245 -8.79 -1.45 -5.14
C LEU A 245 -8.94 -2.22 -6.44
N PHE A 246 -8.90 -3.55 -6.34
CA PHE A 246 -8.97 -4.48 -7.47
C PHE A 246 -9.93 -5.62 -7.17
N ALA A 247 -10.40 -6.27 -8.23
CA ALA A 247 -11.22 -7.48 -8.19
C ALA A 247 -10.51 -8.62 -8.93
N PRO A 248 -10.90 -9.89 -8.74
CA PRO A 248 -10.54 -10.95 -9.67
C PRO A 248 -11.01 -10.61 -11.10
N ALA A 249 -10.23 -11.00 -12.10
CA ALA A 249 -10.69 -10.91 -13.49
C ALA A 249 -12.02 -11.66 -13.68
N GLY A 250 -12.89 -11.13 -14.54
CA GLY A 250 -14.20 -11.74 -14.82
C GLY A 250 -15.35 -11.29 -13.89
N VAL A 251 -15.08 -10.48 -12.86
CA VAL A 251 -16.17 -9.80 -12.10
C VAL A 251 -16.96 -8.90 -13.04
N ALA A 252 -18.30 -8.97 -12.97
CA ALA A 252 -19.18 -8.18 -13.83
C ALA A 252 -18.90 -6.67 -13.70
N ALA A 253 -18.88 -5.96 -14.84
CA ALA A 253 -18.58 -4.53 -14.90
C ALA A 253 -19.50 -3.69 -14.01
N GLU A 254 -20.78 -4.06 -13.91
CA GLU A 254 -21.74 -3.41 -13.01
C GLU A 254 -21.30 -3.50 -11.53
N THR A 255 -20.81 -4.67 -11.11
CA THR A 255 -20.30 -4.89 -9.75
C THR A 255 -19.03 -4.08 -9.47
N ILE A 256 -18.12 -4.01 -10.46
CA ILE A 256 -16.90 -3.17 -10.38
C ILE A 256 -17.29 -1.70 -10.25
N ASN A 257 -18.18 -1.20 -11.10
CA ASN A 257 -18.60 0.20 -11.09
C ASN A 257 -19.30 0.57 -9.77
N ARG A 258 -20.18 -0.31 -9.26
CA ARG A 258 -20.85 -0.12 -7.98
C ARG A 258 -19.84 -0.06 -6.82
N MET A 259 -18.90 -0.99 -6.76
CA MET A 259 -17.86 -0.98 -5.73
C MET A 259 -16.99 0.26 -5.81
N GLY A 260 -16.61 0.72 -7.01
CA GLY A 260 -15.86 1.96 -7.22
C GLY A 260 -16.62 3.19 -6.70
N ALA A 261 -17.92 3.28 -6.99
CA ALA A 261 -18.78 4.35 -6.51
C ALA A 261 -18.95 4.32 -4.97
N ASP A 262 -19.13 3.13 -4.38
CA ASP A 262 -19.23 2.97 -2.93
C ASP A 262 -17.90 3.34 -2.24
N ALA A 263 -16.78 2.91 -2.77
CA ALA A 263 -15.45 3.26 -2.27
C ALA A 263 -15.23 4.79 -2.33
N ALA A 264 -15.56 5.41 -3.45
CA ALA A 264 -15.48 6.87 -3.61
C ALA A 264 -16.35 7.62 -2.59
N ARG A 265 -17.60 7.19 -2.42
CA ARG A 265 -18.55 7.80 -1.47
C ARG A 265 -18.04 7.67 -0.02
N ILE A 266 -17.56 6.49 0.38
CA ILE A 266 -17.10 6.21 1.74
C ILE A 266 -15.83 6.99 2.05
N LEU A 267 -14.83 6.93 1.17
CA LEU A 267 -13.52 7.51 1.44
C LEU A 267 -13.50 9.04 1.30
N ASN A 268 -14.34 9.62 0.43
CA ASN A 268 -14.48 11.07 0.30
C ASN A 268 -15.47 11.68 1.31
N ALA A 269 -16.12 10.88 2.17
CA ALA A 269 -16.92 11.44 3.27
C ALA A 269 -16.04 12.39 4.12
N PRO A 270 -16.50 13.61 4.44
CA PRO A 270 -15.65 14.65 5.04
C PRO A 270 -14.86 14.19 6.26
N GLN A 271 -15.51 13.45 7.16
CA GLN A 271 -14.87 12.94 8.37
C GLN A 271 -13.81 11.87 8.07
N ALA A 272 -14.08 10.95 7.15
CA ALA A 272 -13.12 9.92 6.74
C ALA A 272 -11.90 10.55 6.05
N LYS A 273 -12.15 11.46 5.09
CA LYS A 273 -11.11 12.15 4.35
C LYS A 273 -10.21 12.98 5.27
N ALA A 274 -10.78 13.76 6.18
CA ALA A 274 -10.00 14.55 7.14
C ALA A 274 -9.15 13.67 8.06
N ARG A 275 -9.72 12.56 8.57
CA ARG A 275 -9.00 11.60 9.41
C ARG A 275 -7.83 10.93 8.67
N LEU A 276 -8.01 10.58 7.41
CA LEU A 276 -6.98 9.96 6.57
C LEU A 276 -5.89 10.97 6.20
N ALA A 277 -6.27 12.19 5.82
CA ALA A 277 -5.32 13.26 5.51
C ALA A 277 -4.40 13.60 6.69
N ALA A 278 -4.94 13.61 7.94
CA ALA A 278 -4.15 13.82 9.15
C ALA A 278 -3.07 12.72 9.39
N GLN A 279 -3.14 11.63 8.65
CA GLN A 279 -2.18 10.53 8.65
C GLN A 279 -1.29 10.49 7.40
N GLY A 280 -1.32 11.52 6.54
CA GLY A 280 -0.55 11.54 5.28
C GLY A 280 -1.11 10.58 4.22
N ILE A 281 -2.41 10.29 4.28
CA ILE A 281 -3.15 9.50 3.27
C ILE A 281 -4.03 10.45 2.49
N ASP A 282 -3.64 10.76 1.25
CA ASP A 282 -4.38 11.63 0.35
C ASP A 282 -5.39 10.82 -0.46
N VAL A 283 -6.66 10.86 -0.06
CA VAL A 283 -7.73 10.13 -0.75
C VAL A 283 -7.95 10.71 -2.15
N GLN A 284 -7.72 9.87 -3.15
CA GLN A 284 -7.96 10.16 -4.56
C GLN A 284 -8.67 8.96 -5.17
N THR A 285 -9.88 9.15 -5.64
CA THR A 285 -10.67 8.11 -6.29
C THR A 285 -10.82 8.42 -7.78
N SER A 286 -10.97 7.37 -8.57
CA SER A 286 -11.10 7.45 -10.03
C SER A 286 -12.18 6.50 -10.53
N THR A 287 -12.56 6.65 -11.80
CA THR A 287 -13.34 5.61 -12.49
C THR A 287 -12.47 4.36 -12.74
N PRO A 288 -13.07 3.18 -12.91
CA PRO A 288 -12.33 1.96 -13.26
C PRO A 288 -11.51 2.12 -14.55
N GLN A 289 -12.03 2.83 -15.54
CA GLN A 289 -11.36 3.04 -16.84
C GLN A 289 -10.13 3.96 -16.70
N GLU A 290 -10.25 5.06 -15.95
CA GLU A 290 -9.13 5.95 -15.63
C GLU A 290 -8.05 5.21 -14.85
N PHE A 291 -8.46 4.42 -13.86
CA PHE A 291 -7.54 3.66 -13.05
C PHE A 291 -6.83 2.56 -13.86
N ALA A 292 -7.55 1.85 -14.72
CA ALA A 292 -6.94 0.86 -15.60
C ALA A 292 -5.89 1.45 -16.53
N ARG A 293 -6.11 2.67 -17.04
CA ARG A 293 -5.12 3.40 -17.86
C ARG A 293 -3.92 3.77 -17.01
N PHE A 294 -4.15 4.39 -15.85
CA PHE A 294 -3.11 4.79 -14.93
C PHE A 294 -2.19 3.63 -14.52
N VAL A 295 -2.76 2.46 -14.17
CA VAL A 295 -1.98 1.27 -13.80
C VAL A 295 -1.08 0.80 -14.95
N ARG A 296 -1.57 0.80 -16.20
CA ARG A 296 -0.74 0.43 -17.35
C ARG A 296 0.38 1.42 -17.62
N ASP A 297 0.08 2.71 -17.52
CA ASP A 297 1.07 3.79 -17.76
C ASP A 297 2.16 3.74 -16.68
N ASP A 298 1.78 3.52 -15.43
CA ASP A 298 2.72 3.40 -14.30
C ASP A 298 3.58 2.12 -14.41
N ASN A 299 2.99 0.98 -14.83
CA ASN A 299 3.74 -0.25 -15.12
C ASN A 299 4.81 -0.01 -16.20
N ALA A 300 4.44 0.64 -17.32
CA ALA A 300 5.37 0.93 -18.39
C ALA A 300 6.52 1.84 -17.92
N ARG A 301 6.20 2.89 -17.18
CA ARG A 301 7.17 3.84 -16.58
C ARG A 301 8.16 3.14 -15.65
N TRP A 302 7.68 2.32 -14.71
CA TRP A 302 8.55 1.61 -13.79
C TRP A 302 9.37 0.52 -14.49
N GLY A 303 8.82 -0.14 -15.50
CA GLY A 303 9.55 -1.09 -16.33
C GLY A 303 10.77 -0.48 -17.02
N GLU A 304 10.66 0.77 -17.51
CA GLU A 304 11.78 1.51 -18.08
C GLU A 304 12.83 1.86 -17.00
N ILE A 305 12.40 2.36 -15.84
CA ILE A 305 13.27 2.72 -14.72
C ILE A 305 14.05 1.49 -14.23
N ILE A 306 13.37 0.35 -14.01
CA ILE A 306 13.97 -0.88 -13.51
C ILE A 306 15.02 -1.42 -14.47
N ARG A 307 14.71 -1.44 -15.77
CA ARG A 307 15.66 -1.89 -16.80
C ARG A 307 16.87 -0.97 -16.89
N SER A 308 16.66 0.35 -16.89
CA SER A 308 17.75 1.32 -16.97
C SER A 308 18.66 1.35 -15.74
N ALA A 309 18.09 1.06 -14.56
CA ALA A 309 18.82 1.00 -13.29
C ALA A 309 19.45 -0.38 -13.02
N GLY A 310 19.18 -1.39 -13.86
CA GLY A 310 19.71 -2.75 -13.68
C GLY A 310 19.18 -3.45 -12.40
N ILE A 311 18.01 -3.04 -11.89
CA ILE A 311 17.40 -3.63 -10.68
C ILE A 311 16.95 -5.04 -11.02
N LYS A 312 17.38 -6.02 -10.23
CA LYS A 312 17.01 -7.44 -10.37
C LYS A 312 16.38 -7.94 -9.07
N ALA A 313 15.47 -8.91 -9.18
CA ALA A 313 15.14 -9.74 -8.03
C ALA A 313 16.37 -10.54 -7.60
N GLU A 314 16.61 -10.63 -6.31
CA GLU A 314 17.60 -11.55 -5.73
C GLU A 314 17.11 -12.99 -5.76
#